data_643947135d110128b1c6a5a77821d691
#
_entry.id   643947135d110128b1c6a5a77821d691
#
_cell.length_a   1.000
_cell.length_b   1.000
_cell.length_c   1.000
_cell.angle_alpha   90.00
_cell.angle_beta   90.00
_cell.angle_gamma   90.00
#
_symmetry.space_group_name_H-M   'P 1'
#
loop_
_entity.id
_entity.type
_entity.pdbx_description
1 polymer ?
#
loop_
_entity_poly.entity_id
_entity_poly.type
_entity_poly.pdbx_seq_one_letter_code
_entity_poly.pdbx_strand_id
1 'polypeptide(L)'
;MIKNNLLLPLSAKERTQLRGKRSTLDGIDVILNLPRGGGRLMPGEVLKSENSKVFVSIVAAHEDVIRISSENRLKLLKAAYHLGNRHVEIELHDKELYLLNDVVMRKMLEGHGFEIESFQRPFSPEIGAYE
;
A
#
# COMPACT_ATOMS: atom_id res chain seq x y z
N MET A 1 6.07 32.80 -2.94
CA MET A 1 5.10 31.72 -2.97
C MET A 1 5.18 30.86 -1.72
N ILE A 2 4.10 30.73 -1.03
CA ILE A 2 4.06 29.95 0.18
C ILE A 2 3.81 28.48 -0.17
N LYS A 3 4.63 27.60 0.38
CA LYS A 3 4.50 26.17 0.18
C LYS A 3 3.63 25.59 1.29
N ASN A 4 2.33 25.85 1.21
CA ASN A 4 1.39 25.35 2.22
C ASN A 4 0.91 23.95 1.94
N ASN A 5 1.07 23.48 0.70
CA ASN A 5 0.63 22.15 0.29
C ASN A 5 1.86 21.28 0.07
N LEU A 6 2.01 20.30 0.93
CA LEU A 6 3.11 19.35 0.86
C LEU A 6 2.60 17.99 0.38
N LEU A 7 3.44 17.25 -0.31
CA LEU A 7 3.11 15.90 -0.75
C LEU A 7 3.88 14.91 0.12
N LEU A 8 3.17 13.98 0.72
CA LEU A 8 3.76 12.97 1.61
C LEU A 8 3.58 11.58 1.00
N PRO A 9 4.62 11.06 0.34
CA PRO A 9 4.56 9.70 -0.19
C PRO A 9 4.73 8.70 0.95
N LEU A 10 3.80 7.77 1.05
CA LEU A 10 3.82 6.72 2.07
C LEU A 10 3.56 5.37 1.41
N SER A 11 4.31 4.35 1.84
CA SER A 11 4.03 2.97 1.46
C SER A 11 2.72 2.51 2.09
N ALA A 12 2.20 1.37 1.64
CA ALA A 12 1.00 0.78 2.22
C ALA A 12 1.15 0.58 3.72
N LYS A 13 2.31 0.08 4.15
CA LYS A 13 2.60 -0.13 5.57
C LYS A 13 2.65 1.20 6.33
N GLU A 14 3.33 2.19 5.78
CA GLU A 14 3.44 3.50 6.41
C GLU A 14 2.09 4.18 6.56
N ARG A 15 1.16 3.94 5.66
CA ARG A 15 -0.19 4.50 5.75
C ARG A 15 -1.00 3.94 6.92
N THR A 16 -0.55 2.85 7.54
CA THR A 16 -1.17 2.32 8.76
C THR A 16 -0.54 2.88 10.03
N GLN A 17 0.58 3.59 9.90
CA GLN A 17 1.34 4.13 11.02
C GLN A 17 0.99 5.61 11.18
N LEU A 18 0.09 5.90 12.11
CA LEU A 18 -0.54 7.22 12.23
C LEU A 18 0.27 8.21 13.05
N ARG A 19 1.42 7.80 13.57
CA ARG A 19 2.27 8.64 14.41
C ARG A 19 3.73 8.47 14.04
N GLY A 20 4.47 9.56 14.10
CA GLY A 20 5.89 9.55 13.88
C GLY A 20 6.35 10.56 12.86
N LYS A 21 7.65 10.65 12.70
CA LYS A 21 8.29 11.56 11.77
C LYS A 21 8.24 11.00 10.35
N ARG A 22 7.91 11.89 9.39
CA ARG A 22 7.88 11.55 7.96
C ARG A 22 8.55 12.66 7.18
N SER A 23 9.03 12.33 6.01
CA SER A 23 9.66 13.31 5.13
C SER A 23 8.81 13.50 3.87
N THR A 24 8.49 14.74 3.56
CA THR A 24 7.73 15.05 2.36
C THR A 24 8.59 14.93 1.12
N LEU A 25 7.96 15.01 -0.04
CA LEU A 25 8.64 14.91 -1.32
C LEU A 25 9.72 15.99 -1.48
N ASP A 26 9.49 17.16 -0.89
CA ASP A 26 10.45 18.28 -0.90
C ASP A 26 11.52 18.17 0.18
N GLY A 27 11.54 17.07 0.94
CA GLY A 27 12.50 16.87 2.01
C GLY A 27 12.17 17.59 3.31
N ILE A 28 10.96 18.10 3.45
CA ILE A 28 10.50 18.75 4.68
C ILE A 28 10.00 17.69 5.65
N ASP A 29 10.49 17.76 6.89
CA ASP A 29 10.04 16.83 7.93
C ASP A 29 8.69 17.27 8.49
N VAL A 30 7.80 16.29 8.63
CA VAL A 30 6.52 16.48 9.29
C VAL A 30 6.36 15.41 10.36
N ILE A 31 5.64 15.75 11.43
CA ILE A 31 5.37 14.80 12.50
C ILE A 31 3.88 14.48 12.47
N LEU A 32 3.57 13.21 12.22
CA LEU A 32 2.20 12.73 12.27
C LEU A 32 1.83 12.45 13.73
N ASN A 33 0.65 12.90 14.13
CA ASN A 33 0.12 12.66 15.46
C ASN A 33 -1.39 12.51 15.38
N LEU A 34 -1.81 11.49 14.63
CA LEU A 34 -3.22 11.24 14.39
C LEU A 34 -3.80 10.35 15.48
N PRO A 35 -5.12 10.43 15.72
CA PRO A 35 -5.76 9.57 16.73
C PRO A 35 -5.58 8.10 16.41
N ARG A 36 -5.38 7.30 17.44
CA ARG A 36 -5.33 5.84 17.30
C ARG A 36 -6.72 5.32 16.95
N GLY A 37 -6.75 4.24 16.17
CA GLY A 37 -8.01 3.63 15.75
C GLY A 37 -8.68 4.35 14.60
N GLY A 38 -8.04 5.35 14.01
CA GLY A 38 -8.58 6.09 12.86
C GLY A 38 -8.49 5.36 11.53
N GLY A 39 -8.02 4.12 11.53
CA GLY A 39 -7.83 3.36 10.31
C GLY A 39 -6.52 3.74 9.63
N ARG A 40 -6.42 3.44 8.34
CA ARG A 40 -5.24 3.78 7.56
C ARG A 40 -5.44 5.06 6.77
N LEU A 41 -4.34 5.74 6.50
CA LEU A 41 -4.36 6.90 5.61
C LEU A 41 -4.52 6.41 4.17
N MET A 42 -5.42 7.06 3.43
CA MET A 42 -5.67 6.71 2.04
C MET A 42 -5.02 7.74 1.11
N PRO A 43 -4.51 7.30 -0.04
CA PRO A 43 -4.01 8.26 -1.04
C PRO A 43 -5.11 9.26 -1.39
N GLY A 44 -4.73 10.53 -1.46
CA GLY A 44 -5.68 11.61 -1.74
C GLY A 44 -6.22 12.29 -0.50
N GLU A 45 -6.07 11.70 0.69
CA GLU A 45 -6.45 12.39 1.92
C GLU A 45 -5.50 13.56 2.18
N VAL A 46 -6.06 14.62 2.75
CA VAL A 46 -5.31 15.83 3.09
C VAL A 46 -5.33 16.01 4.60
N LEU A 47 -4.15 16.09 5.18
CA LEU A 47 -3.98 16.38 6.59
C LEU A 47 -3.69 17.86 6.76
N LYS A 48 -4.17 18.41 7.86
CA LYS A 48 -4.03 19.83 8.16
C LYS A 48 -3.23 19.97 9.45
N SER A 49 -2.28 20.91 9.49
CA SER A 49 -1.53 21.21 10.71
C SER A 49 -2.45 21.85 11.75
N GLU A 50 -2.03 21.82 13.03
CA GLU A 50 -2.80 22.38 14.13
C GLU A 50 -3.16 23.86 13.91
N ASN A 51 -2.23 24.63 13.36
CA ASN A 51 -2.48 26.04 13.09
C ASN A 51 -3.22 26.29 11.77
N SER A 52 -3.62 25.23 11.07
CA SER A 52 -4.34 25.27 9.80
C SER A 52 -3.60 26.00 8.66
N LYS A 53 -2.29 26.16 8.78
CA LYS A 53 -1.49 26.86 7.77
C LYS A 53 -0.80 25.94 6.78
N VAL A 54 -0.64 24.66 7.14
CA VAL A 54 0.05 23.70 6.29
C VAL A 54 -0.89 22.54 6.01
N PHE A 55 -0.93 22.13 4.75
CA PHE A 55 -1.71 20.97 4.31
C PHE A 55 -0.76 19.93 3.75
N VAL A 56 -0.99 18.69 4.09
CA VAL A 56 -0.17 17.56 3.64
C VAL A 56 -1.06 16.57 2.91
N SER A 57 -0.82 16.37 1.64
CA SER A 57 -1.56 15.40 0.84
C SER A 57 -0.86 14.05 0.86
N ILE A 58 -1.60 13.02 1.18
CA ILE A 58 -1.07 11.66 1.21
C ILE A 58 -0.99 11.12 -0.22
N VAL A 59 0.18 10.64 -0.58
CA VAL A 59 0.45 10.05 -1.90
C VAL A 59 0.91 8.60 -1.68
N ALA A 60 0.42 7.68 -2.49
CA ALA A 60 0.90 6.30 -2.43
C ALA A 60 2.31 6.25 -3.02
N ALA A 61 3.29 5.87 -2.20
CA ALA A 61 4.65 5.69 -2.67
C ALA A 61 4.71 4.48 -3.61
N HIS A 62 5.61 4.54 -4.60
CA HIS A 62 5.87 3.39 -5.45
C HIS A 62 6.61 2.32 -4.64
N GLU A 63 6.21 1.08 -4.82
CA GLU A 63 6.78 -0.05 -4.10
C GLU A 63 7.11 -1.16 -5.08
N ASP A 64 7.99 -2.05 -4.66
CA ASP A 64 8.38 -3.20 -5.44
C ASP A 64 7.32 -4.29 -5.28
N VAL A 65 6.50 -4.46 -6.31
CA VAL A 65 5.39 -5.40 -6.29
C VAL A 65 5.53 -6.44 -7.38
N ILE A 66 4.90 -7.58 -7.16
CA ILE A 66 4.78 -8.61 -8.19
C ILE A 66 3.30 -8.79 -8.51
N ARG A 67 3.04 -9.14 -9.76
CA ARG A 67 1.70 -9.41 -10.26
C ARG A 67 1.59 -10.84 -10.75
N ILE A 68 0.49 -11.48 -10.39
CA ILE A 68 0.04 -12.72 -11.03
C ILE A 68 -1.29 -12.45 -11.72
N SER A 69 -1.53 -13.13 -12.83
CA SER A 69 -2.78 -12.97 -13.57
C SER A 69 -3.22 -14.33 -14.11
N SER A 70 -4.51 -14.49 -14.37
CA SER A 70 -5.06 -15.69 -14.99
C SER A 70 -6.45 -15.42 -15.51
N GLU A 71 -6.76 -16.02 -16.65
CA GLU A 71 -8.13 -16.07 -17.16
C GLU A 71 -8.97 -17.10 -16.39
N ASN A 72 -8.33 -18.03 -15.71
CA ASN A 72 -9.00 -19.02 -14.87
C ASN A 72 -9.24 -18.41 -13.47
N ARG A 73 -10.49 -18.01 -13.23
CA ARG A 73 -10.85 -17.35 -11.96
C ARG A 73 -10.65 -18.24 -10.75
N LEU A 74 -10.91 -19.53 -10.88
CA LEU A 74 -10.73 -20.45 -9.76
C LEU A 74 -9.24 -20.53 -9.35
N LYS A 75 -8.36 -20.50 -10.33
CA LYS A 75 -6.92 -20.50 -10.07
C LYS A 75 -6.50 -19.26 -9.25
N LEU A 76 -7.03 -18.08 -9.63
CA LEU A 76 -6.78 -16.84 -8.89
C LEU A 76 -7.40 -16.87 -7.49
N LEU A 77 -8.61 -17.40 -7.36
CA LEU A 77 -9.28 -17.51 -6.06
C LEU A 77 -8.48 -18.40 -5.12
N LYS A 78 -7.97 -19.51 -5.61
CA LYS A 78 -7.12 -20.39 -4.80
C LYS A 78 -5.83 -19.70 -4.38
N ALA A 79 -5.22 -18.93 -5.28
CA ALA A 79 -4.03 -18.16 -4.93
C ALA A 79 -4.33 -17.14 -3.85
N ALA A 80 -5.42 -16.38 -3.99
CA ALA A 80 -5.83 -15.41 -2.97
C ALA A 80 -6.08 -16.08 -1.62
N TYR A 81 -6.72 -17.25 -1.62
CA TYR A 81 -6.98 -18.01 -0.42
C TYR A 81 -5.68 -18.41 0.28
N HIS A 82 -4.72 -18.95 -0.48
CA HIS A 82 -3.43 -19.38 0.09
C HIS A 82 -2.61 -18.19 0.60
N LEU A 83 -2.60 -17.10 -0.13
CA LEU A 83 -1.90 -15.89 0.30
C LEU A 83 -2.54 -15.32 1.57
N GLY A 84 -3.87 -15.26 1.62
CA GLY A 84 -4.60 -14.81 2.79
C GLY A 84 -4.34 -15.66 4.03
N ASN A 85 -4.23 -16.97 3.87
CA ASN A 85 -3.91 -17.88 4.96
C ASN A 85 -2.51 -17.64 5.53
N ARG A 86 -1.63 -17.06 4.75
CA ARG A 86 -0.28 -16.71 5.19
C ARG A 86 -0.20 -15.26 5.67
N HIS A 87 -1.35 -14.59 5.79
CA HIS A 87 -1.46 -13.19 6.18
C HIS A 87 -0.70 -12.24 5.24
N VAL A 88 -0.56 -12.62 3.98
CA VAL A 88 0.05 -11.78 2.97
C VAL A 88 -0.96 -10.73 2.53
N GLU A 89 -0.55 -9.47 2.53
CA GLU A 89 -1.40 -8.41 2.01
C GLU A 89 -1.45 -8.49 0.49
N ILE A 90 -2.64 -8.38 -0.08
CA ILE A 90 -2.86 -8.48 -1.53
C ILE A 90 -3.79 -7.37 -2.02
N GLU A 91 -3.48 -6.86 -3.19
CA GLU A 91 -4.34 -5.94 -3.92
C GLU A 91 -5.11 -6.76 -4.96
N LEU A 92 -6.44 -6.77 -4.84
CA LEU A 92 -7.31 -7.63 -5.66
C LEU A 92 -7.86 -6.89 -6.87
N HIS A 93 -7.78 -7.54 -8.01
CA HIS A 93 -8.44 -7.12 -9.25
C HIS A 93 -9.14 -8.30 -9.89
N ASP A 94 -9.95 -8.06 -10.91
CA ASP A 94 -10.78 -9.11 -11.51
C ASP A 94 -9.95 -10.29 -12.04
N LYS A 95 -8.84 -10.02 -12.72
CA LYS A 95 -8.03 -11.06 -13.37
C LYS A 95 -6.59 -11.06 -12.91
N GLU A 96 -6.27 -10.30 -11.89
CA GLU A 96 -4.89 -10.19 -11.43
C GLU A 96 -4.82 -9.83 -9.95
N LEU A 97 -3.71 -10.20 -9.33
CA LEU A 97 -3.40 -9.88 -7.94
C LEU A 97 -2.02 -9.25 -7.89
N TYR A 98 -1.87 -8.29 -6.98
CA TYR A 98 -0.56 -7.71 -6.67
C TYR A 98 -0.22 -7.98 -5.21
N LEU A 99 1.05 -8.22 -4.95
CA LEU A 99 1.59 -8.33 -3.59
C LEU A 99 2.99 -7.76 -3.60
N LEU A 100 3.51 -7.43 -2.42
CA LEU A 100 4.88 -6.98 -2.33
C LEU A 100 5.84 -8.11 -2.72
N ASN A 101 6.95 -7.75 -3.37
CA ASN A 101 7.92 -8.72 -3.82
C ASN A 101 8.53 -9.46 -2.62
N ASP A 102 8.41 -10.78 -2.64
CA ASP A 102 8.87 -11.66 -1.59
C ASP A 102 9.34 -12.95 -2.23
N VAL A 103 10.56 -13.34 -1.93
CA VAL A 103 11.19 -14.51 -2.58
C VAL A 103 10.39 -15.79 -2.31
N VAL A 104 9.90 -15.97 -1.08
CA VAL A 104 9.16 -17.17 -0.71
C VAL A 104 7.81 -17.24 -1.43
N MET A 105 7.09 -16.11 -1.43
CA MET A 105 5.80 -16.03 -2.10
C MET A 105 5.94 -16.16 -3.62
N ARG A 106 6.99 -15.57 -4.18
CA ARG A 106 7.29 -15.71 -5.61
C ARG A 106 7.47 -17.19 -5.98
N LYS A 107 8.28 -17.91 -5.22
CA LYS A 107 8.53 -19.32 -5.48
C LYS A 107 7.26 -20.16 -5.35
N MET A 108 6.44 -19.85 -4.34
CA MET A 108 5.18 -20.58 -4.15
C MET A 108 4.26 -20.38 -5.35
N LEU A 109 4.12 -19.14 -5.81
CA LEU A 109 3.25 -18.82 -6.94
C LEU A 109 3.75 -19.42 -8.24
N GLU A 110 5.07 -19.40 -8.46
CA GLU A 110 5.68 -20.07 -9.61
C GLU A 110 5.41 -21.57 -9.58
N GLY A 111 5.50 -22.17 -8.38
CA GLY A 111 5.18 -23.59 -8.19
C GLY A 111 3.73 -23.92 -8.49
N HIS A 112 2.83 -22.96 -8.34
CA HIS A 112 1.42 -23.12 -8.71
C HIS A 112 1.14 -22.78 -10.18
N GLY A 113 2.19 -22.53 -10.95
CA GLY A 113 2.06 -22.32 -12.38
C GLY A 113 1.77 -20.90 -12.82
N PHE A 114 1.97 -19.92 -11.95
CA PHE A 114 1.81 -18.52 -12.31
C PHE A 114 3.09 -17.96 -12.91
N GLU A 115 2.94 -17.10 -13.91
CA GLU A 115 4.03 -16.26 -14.38
C GLU A 115 4.06 -15.02 -13.50
N ILE A 116 5.25 -14.63 -13.06
CA ILE A 116 5.44 -13.49 -12.17
C ILE A 116 5.97 -12.31 -12.96
N GLU A 117 5.27 -11.19 -12.84
CA GLU A 117 5.74 -9.92 -13.41
C GLU A 117 6.06 -8.95 -12.28
N SER A 118 7.13 -8.18 -12.43
CA SER A 118 7.58 -7.23 -11.41
C SER A 118 7.30 -5.80 -11.85
N PHE A 119 6.86 -4.97 -10.91
CA PHE A 119 6.54 -3.56 -11.16
C PHE A 119 6.99 -2.71 -10.00
N GLN A 120 7.30 -1.46 -10.31
CA GLN A 120 7.43 -0.39 -9.31
C GLN A 120 6.17 0.45 -9.46
N ARG A 121 5.27 0.36 -8.49
CA ARG A 121 3.99 1.05 -8.55
C ARG A 121 3.40 1.24 -7.16
N PRO A 122 2.39 2.11 -7.02
CA PRO A 122 1.65 2.19 -5.77
C PRO A 122 1.01 0.85 -5.43
N PHE A 123 0.99 0.52 -4.14
CA PHE A 123 0.38 -0.71 -3.65
C PHE A 123 -0.78 -0.37 -2.73
N SER A 124 -1.96 -0.91 -3.04
CA SER A 124 -3.18 -0.66 -2.28
C SER A 124 -3.84 -2.00 -1.91
N PRO A 125 -3.31 -2.66 -0.88
CA PRO A 125 -3.85 -3.96 -0.47
C PRO A 125 -5.25 -3.85 0.13
N GLU A 126 -5.98 -4.96 0.08
CA GLU A 126 -7.28 -5.04 0.71
C GLU A 126 -7.16 -4.83 2.21
N ILE A 127 -8.16 -4.20 2.78
CA ILE A 127 -8.24 -4.01 4.24
C ILE A 127 -8.72 -5.31 4.86
N GLY A 128 -8.02 -5.76 5.90
CA GLY A 128 -8.41 -6.97 6.61
C GLY A 128 -9.75 -6.80 7.34
N ALA A 129 -10.40 -7.92 7.62
CA ALA A 129 -11.74 -7.93 8.19
C ALA A 129 -11.84 -7.27 9.57
N TYR A 130 -10.71 -7.15 10.26
CA TYR A 130 -10.66 -6.62 11.62
C TYR A 130 -9.98 -5.25 11.72
N GLU A 131 -9.76 -4.60 10.60
CA GLU A 131 -9.17 -3.27 10.58
C GLU A 131 -10.22 -2.17 10.65
#